data_966682e569c6439c5f484ed92704cfb1
#
_entry.id   966682e569c6439c5f484ed92704cfb1
#
_cell.length_a   1.000
_cell.length_b   1.000
_cell.length_c   1.000
_cell.angle_alpha   90.00
_cell.angle_beta   90.00
_cell.angle_gamma   90.00
#
_symmetry.space_group_name_H-M   'P 1'
#
loop_
_entity.id
_entity.type
_entity.pdbx_description
1 polymer ?
#
loop_
_entity_poly.entity_id
_entity_poly.type
_entity_poly.pdbx_seq_one_letter_code
_entity_poly.pdbx_strand_id
1 'polypeptide(L)'
;MSQAGAIQGSRVRILIYLLFAIQLVSMGAMEMSGPFWPVHLRGLTTSESLFSFASIAVYVGPMLGIILTSAFWGRIGDRYGHKLMMIRALAGLSLTQLGLALFSDIWVILILRFLQGAFAGYIAPAQAYGVSIEAPSRRARLFAILQISTNVGSLLGAVVGGLILDYATFFWINIIASALCAVCTVIAAVTLPDMPPVKKAVVVDKTAPVRSGSLWQGSPLLSLLGVMGILLLARMLPQTSFSLYVSSVFEVSNSVVGLCYGLLALGFILSATAWSRYFEHRGQQDTLQRMTYVVIGCIVLTAVAGITHNPLVFVVAYFIWGVLLGATTPVLMALISKTADSSQQGHVLGIAQGTAQFASIAGISAGGLLSQVYGLQYTYLFVCLAYVVALIPIVALRYWPAARQPSPAPDGE
;
A
#
# COMPACT_ATOMS: atom_id res chain seq x y z
N MET A 1 22.30 34.36 9.08
CA MET A 1 22.47 32.91 8.74
C MET A 1 23.85 32.74 8.12
N SER A 2 24.78 32.00 8.76
CA SER A 2 26.13 31.83 8.26
C SER A 2 26.14 31.03 6.96
N GLN A 3 27.13 31.26 6.08
CA GLN A 3 27.31 30.49 4.84
C GLN A 3 27.40 28.97 5.07
N ALA A 4 27.92 28.55 6.21
CA ALA A 4 27.97 27.14 6.62
C ALA A 4 26.55 26.52 6.80
N GLY A 5 25.61 27.25 7.37
CA GLY A 5 24.22 26.77 7.51
C GLY A 5 23.47 26.67 6.17
N ALA A 6 23.82 27.54 5.20
CA ALA A 6 23.25 27.50 3.85
C ALA A 6 23.79 26.30 3.05
N ILE A 7 25.07 25.96 3.18
CA ILE A 7 25.72 24.82 2.54
C ILE A 7 25.17 23.50 3.13
N GLN A 8 24.95 23.43 4.43
CA GLN A 8 24.37 22.26 5.10
C GLN A 8 22.91 22.05 4.66
N GLY A 9 22.11 23.10 4.54
CA GLY A 9 20.73 23.04 4.05
C GLY A 9 20.60 22.65 2.57
N SER A 10 21.61 23.01 1.74
CA SER A 10 21.66 22.58 0.33
C SER A 10 21.95 21.08 0.20
N ARG A 11 22.92 20.56 0.98
CA ARG A 11 23.24 19.12 0.99
C ARG A 11 22.05 18.27 1.44
N VAL A 12 21.33 18.67 2.49
CA VAL A 12 20.14 17.94 2.97
C VAL A 12 19.07 17.89 1.88
N ARG A 13 18.83 18.99 1.17
CA ARG A 13 17.87 19.00 0.06
C ARG A 13 18.26 18.04 -1.07
N ILE A 14 19.52 18.01 -1.45
CA ILE A 14 20.02 17.08 -2.47
C ILE A 14 19.78 15.62 -2.04
N LEU A 15 20.08 15.27 -0.79
CA LEU A 15 19.85 13.93 -0.27
C LEU A 15 18.35 13.55 -0.26
N ILE A 16 17.47 14.48 0.07
CA ILE A 16 16.01 14.23 0.02
C ILE A 16 15.53 14.02 -1.42
N TYR A 17 15.99 14.81 -2.40
CA TYR A 17 15.68 14.58 -3.81
C TYR A 17 16.25 13.27 -4.33
N LEU A 18 17.42 12.87 -3.85
CA LEU A 18 18.01 11.57 -4.18
C LEU A 18 17.17 10.40 -3.62
N LEU A 19 16.73 10.49 -2.36
CA LEU A 19 15.81 9.53 -1.77
C LEU A 19 14.51 9.44 -2.55
N PHE A 20 13.96 10.60 -2.95
CA PHE A 20 12.78 10.68 -3.80
C PHE A 20 12.99 9.96 -5.13
N ALA A 21 14.10 10.23 -5.83
CA ALA A 21 14.39 9.63 -7.13
C ALA A 21 14.60 8.11 -7.02
N ILE A 22 15.39 7.65 -6.05
CA ILE A 22 15.62 6.21 -5.81
C ILE A 22 14.29 5.52 -5.50
N GLN A 23 13.45 6.09 -4.65
CA GLN A 23 12.15 5.50 -4.29
C GLN A 23 11.17 5.49 -5.46
N LEU A 24 11.13 6.55 -6.25
CA LEU A 24 10.29 6.64 -7.44
C LEU A 24 10.68 5.55 -8.46
N VAL A 25 11.97 5.42 -8.76
CA VAL A 25 12.47 4.47 -9.73
C VAL A 25 12.30 3.03 -9.24
N SER A 26 12.64 2.73 -7.98
CA SER A 26 12.51 1.38 -7.43
C SER A 26 11.05 0.92 -7.31
N MET A 27 10.14 1.83 -6.91
CA MET A 27 8.71 1.52 -6.87
C MET A 27 8.13 1.35 -8.28
N GLY A 28 8.56 2.19 -9.24
CA GLY A 28 8.20 2.01 -10.64
C GLY A 28 8.66 0.68 -11.19
N ALA A 29 9.90 0.31 -10.95
CA ALA A 29 10.46 -0.98 -11.36
C ALA A 29 9.67 -2.18 -10.81
N MET A 30 9.25 -2.12 -9.54
CA MET A 30 8.42 -3.18 -8.94
C MET A 30 7.03 -3.28 -9.58
N GLU A 31 6.40 -2.15 -9.86
CA GLU A 31 5.03 -2.10 -10.36
C GLU A 31 4.92 -2.31 -11.88
N MET A 32 6.04 -2.33 -12.63
CA MET A 32 6.02 -2.64 -14.06
C MET A 32 5.40 -4.02 -14.35
N SER A 33 5.67 -5.01 -13.53
CA SER A 33 5.09 -6.36 -13.63
C SER A 33 3.80 -6.51 -12.81
N GLY A 34 3.53 -5.59 -11.88
CA GLY A 34 2.47 -5.70 -10.87
C GLY A 34 1.11 -6.12 -11.41
N PRO A 35 0.48 -5.38 -12.33
CA PRO A 35 -0.85 -5.71 -12.86
C PRO A 35 -0.87 -6.95 -13.75
N PHE A 36 0.27 -7.36 -14.35
CA PHE A 36 0.34 -8.30 -15.48
C PHE A 36 0.68 -9.73 -15.07
N TRP A 37 0.88 -10.02 -13.79
CA TRP A 37 1.19 -11.37 -13.32
C TRP A 37 0.15 -12.42 -13.75
N PRO A 38 -1.17 -12.18 -13.65
CA PRO A 38 -2.15 -13.19 -14.07
C PRO A 38 -2.07 -13.49 -15.57
N VAL A 39 -1.84 -12.46 -16.40
CA VAL A 39 -1.67 -12.65 -17.85
C VAL A 39 -0.43 -13.50 -18.14
N HIS A 40 0.69 -13.23 -17.47
CA HIS A 40 1.92 -14.01 -17.63
C HIS A 40 1.74 -15.48 -17.18
N LEU A 41 1.17 -15.69 -15.99
CA LEU A 41 0.93 -17.03 -15.44
C LEU A 41 -0.02 -17.86 -16.30
N ARG A 42 -1.01 -17.22 -16.95
CA ARG A 42 -1.93 -17.89 -17.86
C ARG A 42 -1.21 -18.49 -19.07
N GLY A 43 -0.13 -17.87 -19.53
CA GLY A 43 0.72 -18.39 -20.60
C GLY A 43 1.65 -19.54 -20.17
N LEU A 44 1.85 -19.75 -18.86
CA LEU A 44 2.78 -20.77 -18.35
C LEU A 44 2.11 -22.10 -17.99
N THR A 45 0.79 -22.14 -17.83
CA THR A 45 0.07 -23.36 -17.44
C THR A 45 -1.29 -23.48 -18.11
N THR A 46 -1.66 -24.71 -18.44
CA THR A 46 -3.00 -25.08 -18.90
C THR A 46 -3.88 -25.59 -17.76
N SER A 47 -3.33 -25.88 -16.58
CA SER A 47 -4.06 -26.35 -15.43
C SER A 47 -4.79 -25.19 -14.73
N GLU A 48 -6.11 -25.23 -14.72
CA GLU A 48 -6.94 -24.19 -14.06
C GLU A 48 -6.69 -24.11 -12.56
N SER A 49 -6.50 -25.24 -11.89
CA SER A 49 -6.23 -25.27 -10.45
C SER A 49 -4.87 -24.65 -10.11
N LEU A 50 -3.82 -24.97 -10.89
CA LEU A 50 -2.49 -24.41 -10.69
C LEU A 50 -2.49 -22.91 -11.01
N PHE A 51 -3.17 -22.50 -12.09
CA PHE A 51 -3.31 -21.09 -12.46
C PHE A 51 -3.97 -20.28 -11.34
N SER A 52 -5.09 -20.77 -10.79
CA SER A 52 -5.79 -20.08 -9.70
C SER A 52 -4.95 -19.95 -8.45
N PHE A 53 -4.30 -21.03 -8.04
CA PHE A 53 -3.38 -20.99 -6.91
C PHE A 53 -2.24 -20.00 -7.14
N ALA A 54 -1.58 -20.07 -8.30
CA ALA A 54 -0.45 -19.22 -8.63
C ALA A 54 -0.85 -17.72 -8.72
N SER A 55 -2.03 -17.43 -9.29
CA SER A 55 -2.55 -16.06 -9.40
C SER A 55 -2.80 -15.39 -8.05
N ILE A 56 -3.19 -16.16 -7.03
CA ILE A 56 -3.30 -15.67 -5.65
C ILE A 56 -1.91 -15.59 -5.02
N ALA A 57 -1.12 -16.65 -5.10
CA ALA A 57 0.15 -16.80 -4.43
C ALA A 57 1.20 -15.76 -4.89
N VAL A 58 1.16 -15.35 -6.17
CA VAL A 58 2.06 -14.33 -6.72
C VAL A 58 1.92 -12.95 -6.07
N TYR A 59 0.74 -12.63 -5.52
CA TYR A 59 0.50 -11.41 -4.76
C TYR A 59 0.60 -11.60 -3.26
N VAL A 60 0.10 -12.72 -2.74
CA VAL A 60 0.13 -13.04 -1.30
C VAL A 60 1.55 -13.38 -0.84
N GLY A 61 2.33 -14.06 -1.68
CA GLY A 61 3.70 -14.46 -1.36
C GLY A 61 4.61 -13.32 -0.89
N PRO A 62 4.72 -12.20 -1.62
CA PRO A 62 5.49 -11.05 -1.17
C PRO A 62 4.97 -10.45 0.14
N MET A 63 3.65 -10.40 0.36
CA MET A 63 3.07 -9.90 1.60
C MET A 63 3.47 -10.76 2.80
N LEU A 64 3.43 -12.09 2.64
CA LEU A 64 3.91 -13.03 3.66
C LEU A 64 5.40 -12.86 3.90
N GLY A 65 6.20 -12.72 2.85
CA GLY A 65 7.64 -12.44 2.95
C GLY A 65 7.93 -11.23 3.81
N ILE A 66 7.24 -10.10 3.57
CA ILE A 66 7.37 -8.87 4.37
C ILE A 66 6.98 -9.13 5.82
N ILE A 67 5.82 -9.74 6.09
CA ILE A 67 5.32 -9.99 7.44
C ILE A 67 6.32 -10.82 8.25
N LEU A 68 6.81 -11.92 7.68
CA LEU A 68 7.69 -12.85 8.37
C LEU A 68 9.08 -12.27 8.64
N THR A 69 9.58 -11.38 7.77
CA THR A 69 10.96 -10.89 7.87
C THR A 69 11.09 -9.46 8.41
N SER A 70 10.00 -8.70 8.50
CA SER A 70 10.04 -7.28 8.92
C SER A 70 10.68 -7.06 10.29
N ALA A 71 10.34 -7.88 11.29
CA ALA A 71 10.91 -7.78 12.64
C ALA A 71 12.40 -8.15 12.68
N PHE A 72 12.85 -9.09 11.84
CA PHE A 72 14.25 -9.47 11.70
C PHE A 72 15.06 -8.32 11.09
N TRP A 73 14.61 -7.78 9.97
CA TRP A 73 15.27 -6.67 9.29
C TRP A 73 15.25 -5.38 10.09
N GLY A 74 14.18 -5.14 10.86
CA GLY A 74 14.10 -4.00 11.77
C GLY A 74 15.23 -4.01 12.81
N ARG A 75 15.47 -5.16 13.44
CA ARG A 75 16.56 -5.33 14.42
C ARG A 75 17.95 -5.14 13.80
N ILE A 76 18.15 -5.64 12.58
CA ILE A 76 19.40 -5.45 11.85
C ILE A 76 19.58 -3.96 11.48
N GLY A 77 18.53 -3.29 11.03
CA GLY A 77 18.54 -1.87 10.70
C GLY A 77 18.87 -0.97 11.91
N ASP A 78 18.34 -1.29 13.08
CA ASP A 78 18.65 -0.59 14.33
C ASP A 78 20.15 -0.75 14.72
N ARG A 79 20.79 -1.87 14.35
CA ARG A 79 22.20 -2.17 14.68
C ARG A 79 23.20 -1.65 13.64
N TYR A 80 22.90 -1.79 12.35
CA TYR A 80 23.84 -1.54 11.25
C TYR A 80 23.51 -0.28 10.45
N GLY A 81 22.41 0.39 10.76
CA GLY A 81 21.99 1.65 10.14
C GLY A 81 21.07 1.48 8.93
N HIS A 82 20.36 2.55 8.63
CA HIS A 82 19.28 2.54 7.63
C HIS A 82 19.80 2.51 6.18
N LYS A 83 20.98 3.10 5.89
CA LYS A 83 21.62 3.04 4.56
C LYS A 83 21.84 1.61 4.10
N LEU A 84 22.44 0.77 4.97
CA LEU A 84 22.69 -0.65 4.64
C LEU A 84 21.37 -1.39 4.36
N MET A 85 20.33 -1.08 5.10
CA MET A 85 18.99 -1.70 4.89
C MET A 85 18.38 -1.29 3.54
N MET A 86 18.58 -0.04 3.11
CA MET A 86 18.14 0.43 1.80
C MET A 86 18.92 -0.29 0.68
N ILE A 87 20.24 -0.36 0.76
CA ILE A 87 21.11 -1.05 -0.21
C ILE A 87 20.70 -2.53 -0.31
N ARG A 88 20.54 -3.21 0.83
CA ARG A 88 20.10 -4.61 0.89
C ARG A 88 18.76 -4.80 0.19
N ALA A 89 17.76 -3.93 0.47
CA ALA A 89 16.45 -4.04 -0.11
C ALA A 89 16.49 -3.87 -1.63
N LEU A 90 17.20 -2.85 -2.13
CA LEU A 90 17.35 -2.59 -3.57
C LEU A 90 18.09 -3.71 -4.28
N ALA A 91 19.19 -4.21 -3.69
CA ALA A 91 19.93 -5.35 -4.23
C ALA A 91 19.09 -6.63 -4.26
N GLY A 92 18.35 -6.92 -3.19
CA GLY A 92 17.42 -8.05 -3.12
C GLY A 92 16.31 -7.95 -4.17
N LEU A 93 15.76 -6.75 -4.37
CA LEU A 93 14.78 -6.50 -5.45
C LEU A 93 15.40 -6.72 -6.83
N SER A 94 16.62 -6.21 -7.08
CA SER A 94 17.31 -6.41 -8.34
C SER A 94 17.54 -7.90 -8.64
N LEU A 95 18.07 -8.66 -7.67
CA LEU A 95 18.35 -10.08 -7.83
C LEU A 95 17.07 -10.91 -8.05
N THR A 96 16.02 -10.62 -7.30
CA THR A 96 14.74 -11.34 -7.47
C THR A 96 14.08 -11.01 -8.79
N GLN A 97 14.13 -9.75 -9.27
CA GLN A 97 13.65 -9.39 -10.60
C GLN A 97 14.45 -10.07 -11.72
N LEU A 98 15.78 -10.16 -11.56
CA LEU A 98 16.61 -10.90 -12.49
C LEU A 98 16.20 -12.38 -12.55
N GLY A 99 16.00 -13.01 -11.40
CA GLY A 99 15.48 -14.38 -11.34
C GLY A 99 14.12 -14.53 -12.03
N LEU A 100 13.18 -13.61 -11.78
CA LEU A 100 11.87 -13.60 -12.41
C LEU A 100 11.92 -13.39 -13.94
N ALA A 101 12.99 -12.80 -14.46
CA ALA A 101 13.22 -12.74 -15.90
C ALA A 101 13.72 -14.07 -16.46
N LEU A 102 14.62 -14.76 -15.75
CA LEU A 102 15.33 -15.92 -16.25
C LEU A 102 14.55 -17.24 -16.11
N PHE A 103 13.65 -17.33 -15.15
CA PHE A 103 12.91 -18.55 -14.86
C PHE A 103 11.43 -18.42 -15.21
N SER A 104 10.92 -19.45 -15.91
CA SER A 104 9.51 -19.57 -16.34
C SER A 104 8.76 -20.68 -15.59
N ASP A 105 9.40 -21.36 -14.65
CA ASP A 105 8.72 -22.35 -13.79
C ASP A 105 7.87 -21.64 -12.74
N ILE A 106 6.60 -22.05 -12.60
CA ILE A 106 5.64 -21.38 -11.70
C ILE A 106 6.10 -21.44 -10.24
N TRP A 107 6.64 -22.59 -9.80
CA TRP A 107 7.06 -22.74 -8.41
C TRP A 107 8.28 -21.86 -8.10
N VAL A 108 9.22 -21.77 -9.05
CA VAL A 108 10.37 -20.86 -8.94
C VAL A 108 9.89 -19.42 -8.90
N ILE A 109 8.94 -19.03 -9.74
CA ILE A 109 8.33 -17.69 -9.72
C ILE A 109 7.72 -17.40 -8.36
N LEU A 110 6.93 -18.31 -7.78
CA LEU A 110 6.30 -18.11 -6.46
C LEU A 110 7.33 -17.98 -5.35
N ILE A 111 8.40 -18.78 -5.37
CA ILE A 111 9.51 -18.66 -4.41
C ILE A 111 10.22 -17.31 -4.57
N LEU A 112 10.53 -16.90 -5.78
CA LEU A 112 11.17 -15.61 -6.04
C LEU A 112 10.28 -14.43 -5.63
N ARG A 113 8.97 -14.53 -5.82
CA ARG A 113 7.99 -13.53 -5.35
C ARG A 113 7.95 -13.45 -3.81
N PHE A 114 7.97 -14.59 -3.13
CA PHE A 114 8.10 -14.62 -1.67
C PHE A 114 9.42 -14.00 -1.21
N LEU A 115 10.53 -14.36 -1.83
CA LEU A 115 11.85 -13.79 -1.54
C LEU A 115 11.91 -12.28 -1.84
N GLN A 116 11.25 -11.84 -2.91
CA GLN A 116 11.12 -10.42 -3.23
C GLN A 116 10.48 -9.66 -2.05
N GLY A 117 9.42 -10.21 -1.46
CA GLY A 117 8.82 -9.67 -0.24
C GLY A 117 9.75 -9.75 0.97
N ALA A 118 10.44 -10.87 1.16
CA ALA A 118 11.37 -11.07 2.26
C ALA A 118 12.58 -10.10 2.20
N PHE A 119 13.04 -9.76 1.01
CA PHE A 119 14.08 -8.75 0.81
C PHE A 119 13.52 -7.33 0.63
N ALA A 120 12.23 -7.13 0.44
CA ALA A 120 11.60 -5.82 0.37
C ALA A 120 11.78 -5.01 1.68
N GLY A 121 11.15 -3.85 1.73
CA GLY A 121 11.21 -3.00 2.92
C GLY A 121 12.19 -1.85 2.74
N TYR A 122 12.30 -1.30 1.53
CA TYR A 122 13.04 -0.08 1.26
C TYR A 122 12.41 1.16 1.90
N ILE A 123 11.07 1.26 1.92
CA ILE A 123 10.34 2.47 2.33
C ILE A 123 10.63 2.86 3.79
N ALA A 124 10.55 1.93 4.73
CA ALA A 124 10.75 2.23 6.14
C ALA A 124 12.20 2.68 6.46
N PRO A 125 13.27 2.02 5.96
CA PRO A 125 14.63 2.53 6.07
C PRO A 125 14.84 3.88 5.39
N ALA A 126 14.25 4.13 4.23
CA ALA A 126 14.35 5.42 3.53
C ALA A 126 13.71 6.56 4.35
N GLN A 127 12.53 6.32 4.94
CA GLN A 127 11.88 7.25 5.85
C GLN A 127 12.73 7.50 7.09
N ALA A 128 13.26 6.46 7.73
CA ALA A 128 14.09 6.57 8.91
C ALA A 128 15.42 7.31 8.61
N TYR A 129 16.05 7.02 7.47
CA TYR A 129 17.22 7.76 6.99
C TYR A 129 16.88 9.24 6.76
N GLY A 130 15.76 9.52 6.08
CA GLY A 130 15.31 10.90 5.87
C GLY A 130 15.07 11.66 7.17
N VAL A 131 14.46 11.01 8.17
CA VAL A 131 14.24 11.59 9.52
C VAL A 131 15.56 11.88 10.24
N SER A 132 16.62 11.12 10.00
CA SER A 132 17.94 11.35 10.61
C SER A 132 18.66 12.58 10.06
N ILE A 133 18.32 13.02 8.83
CA ILE A 133 18.96 14.16 8.16
C ILE A 133 18.09 15.42 8.14
N GLU A 134 16.75 15.30 8.29
CA GLU A 134 15.82 16.43 8.22
C GLU A 134 15.44 16.96 9.59
N ALA A 135 15.28 18.29 9.70
CA ALA A 135 14.85 18.96 10.92
C ALA A 135 13.45 18.49 11.36
N PRO A 136 13.18 18.36 12.68
CA PRO A 136 11.89 17.89 13.20
C PRO A 136 10.67 18.62 12.63
N SER A 137 10.76 19.94 12.42
CA SER A 137 9.70 20.77 11.84
C SER A 137 9.36 20.46 10.38
N ARG A 138 10.23 19.76 9.65
CA ARG A 138 10.07 19.44 8.22
C ARG A 138 9.79 17.96 7.94
N ARG A 139 9.73 17.11 8.97
CA ARG A 139 9.51 15.66 8.82
C ARG A 139 8.20 15.32 8.13
N ALA A 140 7.12 16.06 8.44
CA ALA A 140 5.84 15.86 7.77
C ALA A 140 5.96 16.07 6.24
N ARG A 141 6.70 17.11 5.81
CA ARG A 141 6.99 17.35 4.40
C ARG A 141 7.83 16.24 3.77
N LEU A 142 8.83 15.72 4.49
CA LEU A 142 9.64 14.58 4.05
C LEU A 142 8.76 13.35 3.76
N PHE A 143 7.91 12.96 4.71
CA PHE A 143 6.99 11.83 4.52
C PHE A 143 6.05 12.02 3.33
N ALA A 144 5.52 13.25 3.16
CA ALA A 144 4.66 13.57 2.01
C ALA A 144 5.42 13.42 0.68
N ILE A 145 6.66 13.91 0.58
CA ILE A 145 7.52 13.79 -0.61
C ILE A 145 7.79 12.31 -0.93
N LEU A 146 8.16 11.53 0.06
CA LEU A 146 8.42 10.09 -0.12
C LEU A 146 7.14 9.32 -0.50
N GLN A 147 5.98 9.68 0.07
CA GLN A 147 4.72 9.06 -0.33
C GLN A 147 4.33 9.40 -1.77
N ILE A 148 4.56 10.64 -2.21
CA ILE A 148 4.36 11.04 -3.62
C ILE A 148 5.26 10.20 -4.52
N SER A 149 6.55 10.02 -4.18
CA SER A 149 7.48 9.22 -5.00
C SER A 149 7.02 7.76 -5.14
N THR A 150 6.53 7.15 -4.05
CA THR A 150 5.96 5.80 -4.09
C THR A 150 4.81 5.71 -5.08
N ASN A 151 3.85 6.59 -4.93
CA ASN A 151 2.61 6.54 -5.70
C ASN A 151 2.83 6.89 -7.18
N VAL A 152 3.64 7.92 -7.46
CA VAL A 152 4.00 8.30 -8.84
C VAL A 152 4.85 7.20 -9.48
N GLY A 153 5.79 6.60 -8.74
CA GLY A 153 6.56 5.47 -9.20
C GLY A 153 5.66 4.30 -9.60
N SER A 154 4.72 3.90 -8.74
CA SER A 154 3.77 2.82 -9.03
C SER A 154 2.91 3.10 -10.26
N LEU A 155 2.39 4.33 -10.38
CA LEU A 155 1.65 4.76 -11.57
C LEU A 155 2.46 4.61 -12.86
N LEU A 156 3.65 5.23 -12.88
CA LEU A 156 4.51 5.22 -14.06
C LEU A 156 4.98 3.79 -14.38
N GLY A 157 5.29 3.00 -13.35
CA GLY A 157 5.69 1.61 -13.52
C GLY A 157 4.62 0.78 -14.23
N ALA A 158 3.37 0.84 -13.77
CA ALA A 158 2.27 0.09 -14.38
C ALA A 158 2.04 0.48 -15.85
N VAL A 159 2.10 1.79 -16.16
CA VAL A 159 1.95 2.29 -17.54
C VAL A 159 3.11 1.82 -18.42
N VAL A 160 4.36 1.99 -17.96
CA VAL A 160 5.56 1.57 -18.71
C VAL A 160 5.59 0.07 -18.88
N GLY A 161 5.19 -0.71 -17.87
CA GLY A 161 5.08 -2.16 -17.96
C GLY A 161 4.08 -2.60 -19.03
N GLY A 162 2.92 -1.96 -19.10
CA GLY A 162 1.94 -2.21 -20.16
C GLY A 162 2.47 -1.87 -21.54
N LEU A 163 3.15 -0.73 -21.69
CA LEU A 163 3.79 -0.34 -22.98
C LEU A 163 4.85 -1.36 -23.41
N ILE A 164 5.67 -1.85 -22.48
CA ILE A 164 6.67 -2.87 -22.81
C ILE A 164 5.98 -4.15 -23.28
N LEU A 165 4.88 -4.58 -22.65
CA LEU A 165 4.16 -5.80 -23.02
C LEU A 165 3.45 -5.71 -24.36
N ASP A 166 3.14 -4.52 -24.87
CA ASP A 166 2.55 -4.36 -26.20
C ASP A 166 3.58 -4.63 -27.32
N TYR A 167 4.89 -4.43 -27.04
CA TYR A 167 5.96 -4.57 -28.06
C TYR A 167 6.99 -5.65 -27.73
N ALA A 168 6.99 -6.15 -26.48
CA ALA A 168 8.00 -7.07 -25.97
C ALA A 168 7.38 -8.09 -25.02
N THR A 169 8.22 -8.94 -24.41
CA THR A 169 7.81 -10.01 -23.52
C THR A 169 7.96 -9.61 -22.04
N PHE A 170 7.36 -10.41 -21.17
CA PHE A 170 7.47 -10.27 -19.71
C PHE A 170 8.92 -10.34 -19.19
N PHE A 171 9.81 -11.01 -19.95
CA PHE A 171 11.25 -11.03 -19.71
C PHE A 171 11.84 -9.61 -19.64
N TRP A 172 11.51 -8.75 -20.62
CA TRP A 172 12.06 -7.39 -20.69
C TRP A 172 11.59 -6.50 -19.55
N ILE A 173 10.36 -6.67 -19.07
CA ILE A 173 9.88 -5.95 -17.88
C ILE A 173 10.80 -6.24 -16.70
N ASN A 174 11.06 -7.52 -16.43
CA ASN A 174 11.83 -7.92 -15.26
C ASN A 174 13.32 -7.61 -15.39
N ILE A 175 13.92 -7.70 -16.61
CA ILE A 175 15.30 -7.26 -16.87
C ILE A 175 15.46 -5.76 -16.64
N ILE A 176 14.58 -4.93 -17.19
CA ILE A 176 14.61 -3.48 -17.02
C ILE A 176 14.42 -3.13 -15.53
N ALA A 177 13.46 -3.76 -14.88
CA ALA A 177 13.22 -3.56 -13.44
C ALA A 177 14.45 -3.94 -12.60
N SER A 178 15.09 -5.08 -12.93
CA SER A 178 16.33 -5.51 -12.26
C SER A 178 17.45 -4.49 -12.46
N ALA A 179 17.68 -4.03 -13.69
CA ALA A 179 18.71 -3.05 -14.00
C ALA A 179 18.48 -1.72 -13.29
N LEU A 180 17.23 -1.23 -13.26
CA LEU A 180 16.87 0.00 -12.54
C LEU A 180 17.12 -0.13 -11.03
N CYS A 181 16.75 -1.26 -10.43
CA CYS A 181 17.02 -1.52 -9.01
C CYS A 181 18.54 -1.65 -8.73
N ALA A 182 19.31 -2.27 -9.64
CA ALA A 182 20.77 -2.35 -9.54
C ALA A 182 21.43 -0.95 -9.57
N VAL A 183 21.00 -0.11 -10.52
CA VAL A 183 21.45 1.28 -10.62
C VAL A 183 21.11 2.05 -9.34
N CYS A 184 19.89 1.92 -8.85
CA CYS A 184 19.47 2.52 -7.57
C CYS A 184 20.33 2.02 -6.40
N THR A 185 20.69 0.73 -6.38
CA THR A 185 21.58 0.15 -5.36
C THR A 185 22.96 0.82 -5.38
N VAL A 186 23.57 0.95 -6.55
CA VAL A 186 24.88 1.60 -6.72
C VAL A 186 24.81 3.08 -6.32
N ILE A 187 23.79 3.80 -6.80
CA ILE A 187 23.58 5.20 -6.44
C ILE A 187 23.46 5.35 -4.92
N ALA A 188 22.61 4.54 -4.26
CA ALA A 188 22.45 4.59 -2.82
C ALA A 188 23.75 4.29 -2.06
N ALA A 189 24.53 3.31 -2.53
CA ALA A 189 25.81 2.93 -1.91
C ALA A 189 26.84 4.05 -1.97
N VAL A 190 26.97 4.70 -3.14
CA VAL A 190 28.02 5.69 -3.41
C VAL A 190 27.65 7.08 -2.89
N THR A 191 26.39 7.49 -3.01
CA THR A 191 26.00 8.88 -2.79
C THR A 191 25.42 9.17 -1.40
N LEU A 192 24.81 8.17 -0.75
CA LEU A 192 24.26 8.37 0.60
C LEU A 192 25.39 8.30 1.64
N PRO A 193 25.56 9.31 2.51
CA PRO A 193 26.50 9.25 3.62
C PRO A 193 26.09 8.17 4.65
N ASP A 194 27.08 7.57 5.29
CA ASP A 194 26.84 6.68 6.42
C ASP A 194 26.39 7.51 7.63
N MET A 195 25.21 7.17 8.16
CA MET A 195 24.71 7.79 9.39
C MET A 195 24.89 6.79 10.54
N PRO A 196 25.43 7.25 11.68
CA PRO A 196 25.52 6.38 12.85
C PRO A 196 24.10 5.91 13.23
N PRO A 197 23.95 4.65 13.66
CA PRO A 197 22.67 4.17 14.12
C PRO A 197 22.16 5.08 15.25
N VAL A 198 20.94 5.56 15.11
CA VAL A 198 20.32 6.38 16.14
C VAL A 198 20.13 5.47 17.35
N LYS A 199 20.97 5.63 18.37
CA LYS A 199 20.71 4.99 19.67
C LYS A 199 19.35 5.48 20.12
N LYS A 200 18.33 4.64 20.01
CA LYS A 200 17.06 4.91 20.69
C LYS A 200 17.40 5.13 22.15
N ALA A 201 17.20 6.34 22.65
CA ALA A 201 17.06 6.54 24.07
C ALA A 201 15.87 5.63 24.46
N VAL A 202 16.18 4.46 25.00
CA VAL A 202 15.20 3.54 25.55
C VAL A 202 14.73 4.16 26.84
N VAL A 203 13.81 5.12 26.74
CA VAL A 203 12.87 5.41 27.80
C VAL A 203 11.60 4.62 27.45
N VAL A 204 11.74 3.30 27.41
CA VAL A 204 10.63 2.42 27.71
C VAL A 204 10.66 2.32 29.22
N ASP A 205 9.91 3.17 29.86
CA ASP A 205 9.54 2.95 31.25
C ASP A 205 8.71 1.65 31.27
N LYS A 206 9.42 0.55 31.51
CA LYS A 206 8.84 -0.81 31.61
C LYS A 206 7.96 -0.98 32.86
N THR A 207 7.82 0.07 33.67
CA THR A 207 7.12 0.04 34.96
C THR A 207 5.69 0.56 34.86
N ALA A 208 5.27 1.19 33.78
CA ALA A 208 3.86 1.51 33.60
C ALA A 208 3.10 0.19 33.27
N PRO A 209 2.21 -0.28 34.13
CA PRO A 209 1.41 -1.45 33.83
C PRO A 209 0.56 -1.14 32.59
N VAL A 210 0.81 -1.88 31.51
CA VAL A 210 -0.06 -1.85 30.34
C VAL A 210 -1.43 -2.30 30.83
N ARG A 211 -2.36 -1.36 31.04
CA ARG A 211 -3.77 -1.66 31.34
C ARG A 211 -4.38 -2.29 30.08
N SER A 212 -4.03 -3.54 29.84
CA SER A 212 -4.49 -4.30 28.66
C SER A 212 -5.99 -4.60 28.64
N GLY A 213 -6.68 -4.41 29.76
CA GLY A 213 -8.11 -4.70 29.89
C GLY A 213 -9.04 -3.60 29.36
N SER A 214 -8.58 -2.37 29.19
CA SER A 214 -9.43 -1.21 28.87
C SER A 214 -9.60 -0.90 27.38
N LEU A 215 -8.67 -1.30 26.51
CA LEU A 215 -8.70 -0.97 25.08
C LEU A 215 -9.83 -1.66 24.31
N TRP A 216 -10.22 -2.86 24.74
CA TRP A 216 -11.16 -3.72 24.01
C TRP A 216 -12.60 -3.63 24.52
N GLN A 217 -12.79 -3.25 25.81
CA GLN A 217 -14.11 -3.17 26.42
C GLN A 217 -14.71 -1.77 26.25
N GLY A 218 -15.74 -1.66 25.40
CA GLY A 218 -16.51 -0.42 25.22
C GLY A 218 -15.89 0.62 24.27
N SER A 219 -14.74 0.32 23.66
CA SER A 219 -14.08 1.17 22.65
C SER A 219 -14.62 0.91 21.24
N PRO A 220 -14.83 1.94 20.40
CA PRO A 220 -15.18 1.78 18.99
C PRO A 220 -14.05 1.19 18.15
N LEU A 221 -12.88 0.94 18.74
CA LEU A 221 -11.66 0.50 18.06
C LEU A 221 -11.88 -0.78 17.23
N LEU A 222 -12.45 -1.82 17.82
CA LEU A 222 -12.69 -3.09 17.11
C LEU A 222 -13.59 -2.91 15.91
N SER A 223 -14.63 -2.11 16.07
CA SER A 223 -15.58 -1.82 14.99
C SER A 223 -14.94 -0.98 13.89
N LEU A 224 -14.10 0.00 14.23
CA LEU A 224 -13.33 0.80 13.24
C LEU A 224 -12.31 -0.06 12.49
N LEU A 225 -11.63 -0.98 13.19
CA LEU A 225 -10.75 -1.96 12.57
C LEU A 225 -11.50 -2.89 11.62
N GLY A 226 -12.70 -3.34 12.00
CA GLY A 226 -13.58 -4.14 11.16
C GLY A 226 -14.00 -3.41 9.89
N VAL A 227 -14.46 -2.15 10.02
CA VAL A 227 -14.79 -1.29 8.85
C VAL A 227 -13.59 -1.15 7.93
N MET A 228 -12.43 -0.81 8.47
CA MET A 228 -11.21 -0.66 7.69
C MET A 228 -10.83 -1.97 6.98
N GLY A 229 -10.94 -3.10 7.68
CA GLY A 229 -10.66 -4.41 7.12
C GLY A 229 -11.57 -4.74 5.94
N ILE A 230 -12.88 -4.55 6.07
CA ILE A 230 -13.84 -4.86 4.99
C ILE A 230 -13.63 -3.93 3.78
N LEU A 231 -13.38 -2.64 4.00
CA LEU A 231 -13.10 -1.70 2.90
C LEU A 231 -11.80 -2.04 2.16
N LEU A 232 -10.75 -2.46 2.87
CA LEU A 232 -9.50 -2.91 2.26
C LEU A 232 -9.67 -4.24 1.53
N LEU A 233 -10.42 -5.18 2.10
CA LEU A 233 -10.78 -6.43 1.45
C LEU A 233 -11.50 -6.14 0.12
N ALA A 234 -12.54 -5.28 0.12
CA ALA A 234 -13.27 -4.90 -1.08
C ALA A 234 -12.36 -4.27 -2.15
N ARG A 235 -11.44 -3.39 -1.72
CA ARG A 235 -10.44 -2.76 -2.62
C ARG A 235 -9.51 -3.78 -3.26
N MET A 236 -9.10 -4.81 -2.53
CA MET A 236 -8.11 -5.79 -2.99
C MET A 236 -8.73 -6.98 -3.76
N LEU A 237 -10.04 -7.11 -3.75
CA LEU A 237 -10.78 -8.16 -4.44
C LEU A 237 -10.43 -8.28 -5.94
N PRO A 238 -10.36 -7.22 -6.74
CA PRO A 238 -10.08 -7.32 -8.16
C PRO A 238 -8.59 -7.55 -8.48
N GLN A 239 -7.68 -7.56 -7.49
CA GLN A 239 -6.24 -7.56 -7.73
C GLN A 239 -5.75 -8.71 -8.63
N THR A 240 -6.27 -9.93 -8.41
CA THR A 240 -5.89 -11.13 -9.18
C THR A 240 -6.53 -11.21 -10.56
N SER A 241 -7.70 -10.63 -10.74
CA SER A 241 -8.48 -10.72 -11.96
C SER A 241 -8.44 -9.46 -12.83
N PHE A 242 -7.88 -8.35 -12.31
CA PHE A 242 -7.93 -7.03 -12.93
C PHE A 242 -7.45 -7.02 -14.39
N SER A 243 -6.22 -7.45 -14.64
CA SER A 243 -5.64 -7.39 -16.00
C SER A 243 -6.36 -8.30 -16.97
N LEU A 244 -6.72 -9.51 -16.52
CA LEU A 244 -7.50 -10.44 -17.34
C LEU A 244 -8.89 -9.92 -17.63
N TYR A 245 -9.56 -9.32 -16.64
CA TYR A 245 -10.87 -8.70 -16.82
C TYR A 245 -10.81 -7.58 -17.86
N VAL A 246 -9.90 -6.61 -17.67
CA VAL A 246 -9.81 -5.44 -18.57
C VAL A 246 -9.45 -5.86 -19.99
N SER A 247 -8.50 -6.78 -20.16
CA SER A 247 -8.10 -7.24 -21.49
C SER A 247 -9.18 -8.10 -22.17
N SER A 248 -9.91 -8.94 -21.42
CA SER A 248 -10.92 -9.84 -22.02
C SER A 248 -12.27 -9.17 -22.27
N VAL A 249 -12.70 -8.24 -21.41
CA VAL A 249 -14.01 -7.57 -21.56
C VAL A 249 -13.96 -6.43 -22.58
N PHE A 250 -12.84 -5.69 -22.60
CA PHE A 250 -12.72 -4.51 -23.48
C PHE A 250 -11.84 -4.72 -24.70
N GLU A 251 -11.16 -5.88 -24.84
CA GLU A 251 -10.26 -6.22 -25.94
C GLU A 251 -9.19 -5.14 -26.20
N VAL A 252 -8.66 -4.56 -25.13
CA VAL A 252 -7.69 -3.45 -25.17
C VAL A 252 -6.26 -3.93 -24.99
N SER A 253 -5.29 -3.08 -25.41
CA SER A 253 -3.86 -3.32 -25.27
C SER A 253 -3.41 -3.32 -23.79
N ASN A 254 -2.25 -3.91 -23.52
CA ASN A 254 -1.68 -3.93 -22.16
C ASN A 254 -1.34 -2.52 -21.65
N SER A 255 -1.00 -1.59 -22.53
CA SER A 255 -0.79 -0.19 -22.20
C SER A 255 -2.05 0.45 -21.61
N VAL A 256 -3.23 0.14 -22.15
CA VAL A 256 -4.52 0.60 -21.59
C VAL A 256 -4.81 -0.05 -20.24
N VAL A 257 -4.51 -1.34 -20.08
CA VAL A 257 -4.62 -2.04 -18.78
C VAL A 257 -3.73 -1.35 -17.73
N GLY A 258 -2.46 -1.08 -18.07
CA GLY A 258 -1.53 -0.37 -17.21
C GLY A 258 -1.99 1.06 -16.88
N LEU A 259 -2.55 1.76 -17.85
CA LEU A 259 -3.12 3.10 -17.67
C LEU A 259 -4.31 3.06 -16.69
N CYS A 260 -5.24 2.12 -16.83
CA CYS A 260 -6.37 1.98 -15.90
C CYS A 260 -5.89 1.75 -14.48
N TYR A 261 -4.92 0.84 -14.29
CA TYR A 261 -4.32 0.58 -12.98
C TYR A 261 -3.66 1.83 -12.39
N GLY A 262 -2.92 2.55 -13.22
CA GLY A 262 -2.26 3.80 -12.84
C GLY A 262 -3.24 4.93 -12.52
N LEU A 263 -4.34 5.06 -13.25
CA LEU A 263 -5.34 6.10 -13.02
C LEU A 263 -6.06 5.94 -11.68
N LEU A 264 -6.32 4.72 -11.22
CA LEU A 264 -6.82 4.48 -9.86
C LEU A 264 -5.84 5.02 -8.81
N ALA A 265 -4.54 4.74 -8.96
CA ALA A 265 -3.51 5.26 -8.08
C ALA A 265 -3.43 6.80 -8.16
N LEU A 266 -3.54 7.38 -9.36
CA LEU A 266 -3.55 8.83 -9.55
C LEU A 266 -4.75 9.49 -8.85
N GLY A 267 -5.95 8.94 -9.01
CA GLY A 267 -7.14 9.42 -8.32
C GLY A 267 -6.95 9.44 -6.80
N PHE A 268 -6.41 8.36 -6.24
CA PHE A 268 -6.07 8.27 -4.82
C PHE A 268 -5.07 9.35 -4.38
N ILE A 269 -3.98 9.54 -5.13
CA ILE A 269 -2.93 10.53 -4.81
C ILE A 269 -3.51 11.95 -4.78
N LEU A 270 -4.22 12.32 -5.84
CA LEU A 270 -4.77 13.68 -5.99
C LEU A 270 -5.79 14.01 -4.89
N SER A 271 -6.55 13.02 -4.45
CA SER A 271 -7.65 13.22 -3.50
C SER A 271 -7.26 13.04 -2.04
N ALA A 272 -6.26 12.23 -1.71
CA ALA A 272 -5.93 11.84 -0.33
C ALA A 272 -5.68 13.05 0.59
N THR A 273 -4.95 14.06 0.10
CA THR A 273 -4.68 15.28 0.88
C THR A 273 -5.94 16.14 1.07
N ALA A 274 -6.78 16.24 0.03
CA ALA A 274 -8.04 16.98 0.11
C ALA A 274 -9.01 16.32 1.09
N TRP A 275 -9.13 14.99 1.03
CA TRP A 275 -9.93 14.21 1.98
C TRP A 275 -9.41 14.29 3.40
N SER A 276 -8.09 14.20 3.61
CA SER A 276 -7.48 14.36 4.94
C SER A 276 -7.85 15.69 5.57
N ARG A 277 -7.68 16.81 4.85
CA ARG A 277 -8.08 18.15 5.31
C ARG A 277 -9.59 18.28 5.56
N TYR A 278 -10.40 17.68 4.69
CA TYR A 278 -11.86 17.71 4.81
C TYR A 278 -12.35 17.02 6.08
N PHE A 279 -11.68 15.95 6.54
CA PHE A 279 -12.05 15.18 7.73
C PHE A 279 -11.32 15.59 9.01
N GLU A 280 -10.27 16.42 8.94
CA GLU A 280 -9.35 16.74 10.04
C GLU A 280 -10.05 17.30 11.29
N HIS A 281 -10.99 18.23 11.09
CA HIS A 281 -11.69 18.93 12.18
C HIS A 281 -13.06 18.34 12.52
N ARG A 282 -13.39 17.15 12.01
CA ARG A 282 -14.71 16.54 12.19
C ARG A 282 -14.72 15.53 13.33
N GLY A 283 -15.86 15.48 14.02
CA GLY A 283 -16.13 14.46 15.02
C GLY A 283 -16.30 13.08 14.38
N GLN A 284 -16.21 12.04 15.20
CA GLN A 284 -16.30 10.64 14.73
C GLN A 284 -17.63 10.36 14.01
N GLN A 285 -18.76 10.82 14.56
CA GLN A 285 -20.08 10.56 13.96
C GLN A 285 -20.28 11.25 12.60
N ASP A 286 -19.87 12.52 12.47
CA ASP A 286 -19.92 13.25 11.20
C ASP A 286 -18.99 12.61 10.15
N THR A 287 -17.81 12.16 10.57
CA THR A 287 -16.88 11.42 9.71
C THR A 287 -17.51 10.12 9.21
N LEU A 288 -18.12 9.30 10.07
CA LEU A 288 -18.77 8.05 9.68
C LEU A 288 -19.97 8.28 8.77
N GLN A 289 -20.75 9.34 9.01
CA GLN A 289 -21.86 9.72 8.14
C GLN A 289 -21.40 10.06 6.72
N ARG A 290 -20.32 10.84 6.59
CA ARG A 290 -19.76 11.21 5.28
C ARG A 290 -19.06 10.03 4.62
N MET A 291 -18.41 9.16 5.40
CA MET A 291 -17.85 7.90 4.92
C MET A 291 -18.94 7.01 4.29
N THR A 292 -20.16 7.02 4.82
CA THR A 292 -21.30 6.32 4.22
C THR A 292 -21.55 6.78 2.77
N TYR A 293 -21.52 8.10 2.50
CA TYR A 293 -21.68 8.62 1.12
C TYR A 293 -20.50 8.23 0.21
N VAL A 294 -19.28 8.24 0.75
CA VAL A 294 -18.09 7.77 0.00
C VAL A 294 -18.24 6.30 -0.39
N VAL A 295 -18.69 5.45 0.52
CA VAL A 295 -18.88 4.01 0.27
C VAL A 295 -20.03 3.78 -0.71
N ILE A 296 -21.12 4.54 -0.62
CA ILE A 296 -22.21 4.50 -1.62
C ILE A 296 -21.66 4.88 -3.01
N GLY A 297 -20.80 5.90 -3.09
CA GLY A 297 -20.12 6.25 -4.33
C GLY A 297 -19.24 5.09 -4.86
N CYS A 298 -18.51 4.39 -4.00
CA CYS A 298 -17.74 3.20 -4.37
C CYS A 298 -18.66 2.08 -4.91
N ILE A 299 -19.81 1.84 -4.28
CA ILE A 299 -20.82 0.87 -4.75
C ILE A 299 -21.28 1.21 -6.16
N VAL A 300 -21.68 2.46 -6.39
CA VAL A 300 -22.18 2.91 -7.70
C VAL A 300 -21.09 2.76 -8.77
N LEU A 301 -19.86 3.22 -8.49
CA LEU A 301 -18.77 3.17 -9.46
C LEU A 301 -18.32 1.74 -9.78
N THR A 302 -18.27 0.85 -8.77
CA THR A 302 -17.92 -0.55 -9.00
C THR A 302 -19.07 -1.31 -9.68
N ALA A 303 -20.31 -0.97 -9.44
CA ALA A 303 -21.45 -1.48 -10.22
C ALA A 303 -21.37 -1.03 -11.67
N VAL A 304 -21.11 0.26 -11.94
CA VAL A 304 -20.90 0.78 -13.29
C VAL A 304 -19.72 0.06 -13.97
N ALA A 305 -18.59 -0.13 -13.27
CA ALA A 305 -17.44 -0.86 -13.81
C ALA A 305 -17.74 -2.33 -14.14
N GLY A 306 -18.65 -2.97 -13.38
CA GLY A 306 -19.05 -4.35 -13.61
C GLY A 306 -20.10 -4.56 -14.72
N ILE A 307 -20.83 -3.51 -15.09
CA ILE A 307 -21.91 -3.59 -16.09
C ILE A 307 -21.48 -3.00 -17.44
N THR A 308 -20.56 -2.03 -17.42
CA THR A 308 -20.14 -1.33 -18.66
C THR A 308 -19.34 -2.23 -19.59
N HIS A 309 -19.60 -2.09 -20.89
CA HIS A 309 -18.78 -2.67 -21.97
C HIS A 309 -17.97 -1.58 -22.71
N ASN A 310 -18.10 -0.33 -22.29
CA ASN A 310 -17.36 0.79 -22.88
C ASN A 310 -16.06 1.05 -22.07
N PRO A 311 -14.88 0.91 -22.71
CA PRO A 311 -13.60 1.08 -22.02
C PRO A 311 -13.41 2.50 -21.46
N LEU A 312 -13.94 3.54 -22.12
CA LEU A 312 -13.84 4.92 -21.63
C LEU A 312 -14.64 5.13 -20.34
N VAL A 313 -15.86 4.59 -20.28
CA VAL A 313 -16.70 4.65 -19.07
C VAL A 313 -16.01 3.92 -17.92
N PHE A 314 -15.41 2.75 -18.20
CA PHE A 314 -14.64 2.00 -17.20
C PHE A 314 -13.46 2.81 -16.67
N VAL A 315 -12.65 3.40 -17.55
CA VAL A 315 -11.48 4.22 -17.19
C VAL A 315 -11.87 5.39 -16.29
N VAL A 316 -12.95 6.12 -16.66
CA VAL A 316 -13.45 7.25 -15.87
C VAL A 316 -13.98 6.79 -14.51
N ALA A 317 -14.80 5.73 -14.49
CA ALA A 317 -15.31 5.17 -13.25
C ALA A 317 -14.17 4.69 -12.33
N TYR A 318 -13.14 4.08 -12.90
CA TYR A 318 -11.98 3.56 -12.18
C TYR A 318 -11.13 4.69 -11.58
N PHE A 319 -10.94 5.78 -12.32
CA PHE A 319 -10.28 6.99 -11.81
C PHE A 319 -11.05 7.63 -10.65
N ILE A 320 -12.38 7.81 -10.81
CA ILE A 320 -13.23 8.40 -9.77
C ILE A 320 -13.29 7.48 -8.54
N TRP A 321 -13.31 6.15 -8.75
CA TRP A 321 -13.19 5.20 -7.65
C TRP A 321 -11.88 5.40 -6.88
N GLY A 322 -10.75 5.59 -7.57
CA GLY A 322 -9.47 5.97 -6.96
C GLY A 322 -9.58 7.24 -6.11
N VAL A 323 -10.27 8.28 -6.60
CA VAL A 323 -10.54 9.52 -5.85
C VAL A 323 -11.30 9.24 -4.55
N LEU A 324 -12.32 8.39 -4.57
CA LEU A 324 -13.08 8.03 -3.37
C LEU A 324 -12.25 7.17 -2.40
N LEU A 325 -11.40 6.29 -2.91
CA LEU A 325 -10.51 5.48 -2.07
C LEU A 325 -9.55 6.32 -1.22
N GLY A 326 -9.18 7.52 -1.67
CA GLY A 326 -8.40 8.48 -0.89
C GLY A 326 -9.05 8.89 0.42
N ALA A 327 -10.39 8.79 0.53
CA ALA A 327 -11.15 9.07 1.75
C ALA A 327 -11.22 7.88 2.72
N THR A 328 -10.84 6.66 2.34
CA THR A 328 -11.08 5.45 3.13
C THR A 328 -9.98 5.18 4.16
N THR A 329 -8.90 4.54 3.77
CA THR A 329 -7.85 4.09 4.69
C THR A 329 -7.20 5.22 5.49
N PRO A 330 -6.82 6.39 4.89
CA PRO A 330 -6.17 7.46 5.67
C PRO A 330 -7.08 8.03 6.75
N VAL A 331 -8.38 8.19 6.44
CA VAL A 331 -9.36 8.75 7.37
C VAL A 331 -9.64 7.78 8.52
N LEU A 332 -9.80 6.48 8.22
CA LEU A 332 -9.99 5.46 9.25
C LEU A 332 -8.77 5.30 10.13
N MET A 333 -7.55 5.32 9.56
CA MET A 333 -6.32 5.31 10.35
C MET A 333 -6.22 6.51 11.29
N ALA A 334 -6.63 7.71 10.85
CA ALA A 334 -6.67 8.91 11.69
C ALA A 334 -7.72 8.77 12.81
N LEU A 335 -8.91 8.21 12.53
CA LEU A 335 -9.91 7.93 13.55
C LEU A 335 -9.43 6.90 14.58
N ILE A 336 -8.85 5.79 14.11
CA ILE A 336 -8.27 4.75 14.96
C ILE A 336 -7.17 5.33 15.86
N SER A 337 -6.30 6.17 15.30
CA SER A 337 -5.25 6.85 16.08
C SER A 337 -5.81 7.76 17.19
N LYS A 338 -6.96 8.41 16.95
CA LYS A 338 -7.63 9.27 17.94
C LYS A 338 -8.32 8.49 19.08
N THR A 339 -8.57 7.19 18.90
CA THR A 339 -9.17 6.35 19.97
C THR A 339 -8.18 5.88 21.01
N ALA A 340 -6.89 6.08 20.79
CA ALA A 340 -5.81 5.62 21.66
C ALA A 340 -5.15 6.78 22.40
N ASP A 341 -4.83 6.57 23.68
CA ASP A 341 -3.98 7.47 24.44
C ASP A 341 -2.58 7.54 23.80
N SER A 342 -1.88 8.66 23.99
CA SER A 342 -0.54 8.90 23.42
C SER A 342 0.48 7.79 23.74
N SER A 343 0.35 7.13 24.91
CA SER A 343 1.19 6.01 25.34
C SER A 343 0.91 4.69 24.58
N GLN A 344 -0.30 4.52 24.03
CA GLN A 344 -0.77 3.29 23.37
C GLN A 344 -0.90 3.44 21.87
N GLN A 345 -0.71 4.64 21.33
CA GLN A 345 -0.92 4.98 19.93
C GLN A 345 -0.09 4.10 18.97
N GLY A 346 1.16 3.81 19.32
CA GLY A 346 2.01 2.93 18.51
C GLY A 346 1.48 1.48 18.46
N HIS A 347 0.96 0.97 19.56
CA HIS A 347 0.37 -0.37 19.63
C HIS A 347 -0.91 -0.46 18.80
N VAL A 348 -1.81 0.51 18.92
CA VAL A 348 -3.07 0.57 18.18
C VAL A 348 -2.83 0.71 16.67
N LEU A 349 -1.89 1.57 16.25
CA LEU A 349 -1.51 1.69 14.84
C LEU A 349 -0.85 0.42 14.31
N GLY A 350 -0.09 -0.30 15.13
CA GLY A 350 0.46 -1.61 14.77
C GLY A 350 -0.63 -2.65 14.51
N ILE A 351 -1.67 -2.70 15.36
CA ILE A 351 -2.84 -3.57 15.17
C ILE A 351 -3.59 -3.17 13.89
N ALA A 352 -3.81 -1.87 13.66
CA ALA A 352 -4.47 -1.38 12.46
C ALA A 352 -3.70 -1.79 11.18
N GLN A 353 -2.38 -1.66 11.20
CA GLN A 353 -1.53 -2.09 10.07
C GLN A 353 -1.59 -3.61 9.86
N GLY A 354 -1.58 -4.40 10.93
CA GLY A 354 -1.77 -5.85 10.87
C GLY A 354 -3.13 -6.21 10.25
N THR A 355 -4.21 -5.58 10.73
CA THR A 355 -5.56 -5.74 10.18
C THR A 355 -5.60 -5.41 8.68
N ALA A 356 -4.94 -4.32 8.27
CA ALA A 356 -4.84 -3.92 6.87
C ALA A 356 -4.17 -4.99 6.00
N GLN A 357 -3.09 -5.59 6.49
CA GLN A 357 -2.39 -6.64 5.76
C GLN A 357 -3.22 -7.92 5.65
N PHE A 358 -3.84 -8.36 6.74
CA PHE A 358 -4.73 -9.53 6.72
C PHE A 358 -5.93 -9.32 5.80
N ALA A 359 -6.56 -8.16 5.85
CA ALA A 359 -7.68 -7.81 4.97
C ALA A 359 -7.28 -7.79 3.50
N SER A 360 -6.08 -7.29 3.18
CA SER A 360 -5.55 -7.29 1.83
C SER A 360 -5.32 -8.72 1.31
N ILE A 361 -4.70 -9.58 2.10
CA ILE A 361 -4.50 -10.99 1.77
C ILE A 361 -5.85 -11.69 1.57
N ALA A 362 -6.80 -11.49 2.49
CA ALA A 362 -8.14 -12.06 2.39
C ALA A 362 -8.87 -11.58 1.13
N GLY A 363 -8.78 -10.29 0.79
CA GLY A 363 -9.39 -9.71 -0.41
C GLY A 363 -8.81 -10.30 -1.70
N ILE A 364 -7.48 -10.37 -1.81
CA ILE A 364 -6.77 -10.97 -2.95
C ILE A 364 -7.18 -12.44 -3.11
N SER A 365 -7.18 -13.20 -2.01
CA SER A 365 -7.51 -14.63 -2.02
C SER A 365 -8.99 -14.85 -2.38
N ALA A 366 -9.91 -14.12 -1.77
CA ALA A 366 -11.33 -14.21 -2.06
C ALA A 366 -11.61 -13.82 -3.51
N GLY A 367 -11.01 -12.74 -4.01
CA GLY A 367 -11.18 -12.29 -5.39
C GLY A 367 -10.71 -13.31 -6.41
N GLY A 368 -9.54 -13.93 -6.18
CA GLY A 368 -9.03 -14.99 -7.04
C GLY A 368 -9.95 -16.21 -7.08
N LEU A 369 -10.42 -16.68 -5.90
CA LEU A 369 -11.36 -17.81 -5.80
C LEU A 369 -12.71 -17.50 -6.44
N LEU A 370 -13.30 -16.34 -6.16
CA LEU A 370 -14.59 -15.94 -6.73
C LEU A 370 -14.52 -15.82 -8.25
N SER A 371 -13.44 -15.24 -8.78
CA SER A 371 -13.26 -15.13 -10.23
C SER A 371 -13.07 -16.49 -10.91
N GLN A 372 -12.48 -17.45 -10.21
CA GLN A 372 -12.36 -18.84 -10.71
C GLN A 372 -13.69 -19.56 -10.74
N VAL A 373 -14.48 -19.46 -9.65
CA VAL A 373 -15.73 -20.23 -9.50
C VAL A 373 -16.84 -19.65 -10.37
N TYR A 374 -16.98 -18.33 -10.40
CA TYR A 374 -18.11 -17.65 -11.04
C TYR A 374 -17.75 -16.99 -12.38
N GLY A 375 -16.46 -16.85 -12.69
CA GLY A 375 -15.99 -16.19 -13.89
C GLY A 375 -15.54 -14.75 -13.69
N LEU A 376 -14.64 -14.29 -14.57
CA LEU A 376 -14.04 -12.96 -14.51
C LEU A 376 -15.07 -11.81 -14.64
N GLN A 377 -16.12 -12.02 -15.40
CA GLN A 377 -17.16 -11.03 -15.68
C GLN A 377 -17.86 -10.51 -14.40
N TYR A 378 -17.90 -11.29 -13.34
CA TYR A 378 -18.53 -10.92 -12.07
C TYR A 378 -17.59 -10.24 -11.09
N THR A 379 -16.32 -10.05 -11.43
CA THR A 379 -15.30 -9.47 -10.52
C THR A 379 -15.79 -8.17 -9.85
N TYR A 380 -16.23 -7.18 -10.63
CA TYR A 380 -16.65 -5.90 -10.06
C TYR A 380 -18.00 -5.93 -9.37
N LEU A 381 -18.85 -6.90 -9.68
CA LEU A 381 -20.08 -7.15 -8.92
C LEU A 381 -19.79 -7.67 -7.51
N PHE A 382 -18.77 -8.54 -7.37
CA PHE A 382 -18.29 -8.96 -6.04
C PHE A 382 -17.65 -7.81 -5.25
N VAL A 383 -16.92 -6.93 -5.92
CA VAL A 383 -16.41 -5.71 -5.30
C VAL A 383 -17.55 -4.81 -4.81
N CYS A 384 -18.56 -4.60 -5.64
CA CYS A 384 -19.77 -3.87 -5.30
C CYS A 384 -20.45 -4.47 -4.06
N LEU A 385 -20.66 -5.80 -4.05
CA LEU A 385 -21.27 -6.51 -2.92
C LEU A 385 -20.43 -6.36 -1.64
N ALA A 386 -19.12 -6.44 -1.72
CA ALA A 386 -18.24 -6.25 -0.58
C ALA A 386 -18.37 -4.83 0.02
N TYR A 387 -18.52 -3.79 -0.83
CA TYR A 387 -18.81 -2.44 -0.35
C TYR A 387 -20.21 -2.31 0.26
N VAL A 388 -21.22 -3.01 -0.26
CA VAL A 388 -22.57 -3.08 0.36
C VAL A 388 -22.47 -3.70 1.76
N VAL A 389 -21.72 -4.80 1.91
CA VAL A 389 -21.47 -5.40 3.23
C VAL A 389 -20.72 -4.42 4.16
N ALA A 390 -19.79 -3.63 3.64
CA ALA A 390 -19.08 -2.62 4.43
C ALA A 390 -19.97 -1.50 4.98
N LEU A 391 -21.12 -1.21 4.34
CA LEU A 391 -22.08 -0.23 4.85
C LEU A 391 -22.70 -0.65 6.19
N ILE A 392 -22.89 -1.95 6.41
CA ILE A 392 -23.57 -2.47 7.61
C ILE A 392 -22.87 -2.01 8.89
N PRO A 393 -21.56 -2.30 9.11
CA PRO A 393 -20.88 -1.85 10.30
C PRO A 393 -20.69 -0.32 10.36
N ILE A 394 -20.57 0.37 9.23
CA ILE A 394 -20.47 1.85 9.20
C ILE A 394 -21.75 2.48 9.73
N VAL A 395 -22.90 1.99 9.25
CA VAL A 395 -24.22 2.47 9.70
C VAL A 395 -24.46 2.09 11.16
N ALA A 396 -24.12 0.86 11.55
CA ALA A 396 -24.24 0.41 12.95
C ALA A 396 -23.43 1.28 13.91
N LEU A 397 -22.20 1.63 13.55
CA LEU A 397 -21.32 2.52 14.34
C LEU A 397 -21.86 3.95 14.46
N ARG A 398 -22.57 4.43 13.45
CA ARG A 398 -23.22 5.74 13.47
C ARG A 398 -24.32 5.83 14.55
N TYR A 399 -25.05 4.74 14.77
CA TYR A 399 -26.12 4.67 15.78
C TYR A 399 -25.61 4.16 17.13
N TRP A 400 -24.33 3.82 17.26
CA TRP A 400 -23.73 3.44 18.55
C TRP A 400 -23.73 4.64 19.47
N PRO A 401 -24.43 4.61 20.59
CA PRO A 401 -24.54 5.77 21.47
C PRO A 401 -23.17 6.20 21.96
N ALA A 402 -22.90 7.50 21.85
CA ALA A 402 -21.72 8.18 22.42
C ALA A 402 -21.65 8.12 23.96
N ALA A 403 -22.49 7.32 24.59
CA ALA A 403 -22.79 7.26 26.01
C ALA A 403 -21.68 6.71 26.92
N ARG A 404 -20.45 6.54 26.42
CA ARG A 404 -19.31 6.07 27.25
C ARG A 404 -18.00 6.81 26.98
N GLN A 405 -18.07 8.11 26.66
CA GLN A 405 -16.89 8.93 26.94
C GLN A 405 -16.87 9.18 28.45
N PRO A 406 -15.77 8.83 29.16
CA PRO A 406 -15.64 9.28 30.54
C PRO A 406 -15.72 10.81 30.52
N SER A 407 -16.63 11.36 31.32
CA SER A 407 -16.73 12.79 31.57
C SER A 407 -15.33 13.33 31.91
N PRO A 408 -14.87 14.44 31.30
CA PRO A 408 -13.65 15.08 31.79
C PRO A 408 -13.80 15.28 33.29
N ALA A 409 -12.81 14.84 34.06
CA ALA A 409 -12.78 15.05 35.48
C ALA A 409 -13.01 16.56 35.74
N PRO A 410 -13.89 16.96 36.66
CA PRO A 410 -14.06 18.36 37.00
C PRO A 410 -12.70 18.89 37.42
N ASP A 411 -12.29 19.98 36.78
CA ASP A 411 -11.10 20.73 37.16
C ASP A 411 -11.24 21.05 38.66
N GLY A 412 -10.34 20.42 39.44
CA GLY A 412 -10.32 20.63 40.87
C GLY A 412 -9.97 22.08 41.14
N GLU A 413 -10.85 22.75 41.91
CA GLU A 413 -10.61 24.03 42.55
C GLU A 413 -9.42 23.97 43.51
#